data_8e9e1d6bff2b21467a031c5358f29054
#
_entry.id   8e9e1d6bff2b21467a031c5358f29054
#
_cell.length_a   1.000
_cell.length_b   1.000
_cell.length_c   1.000
_cell.angle_alpha   90.00
_cell.angle_beta   90.00
_cell.angle_gamma   90.00
#
_symmetry.space_group_name_H-M   'P 1'
#
loop_
_entity.id
_entity.type
_entity.pdbx_description
1 polymer ?
#
loop_
_entity_poly.entity_id
_entity_poly.type
_entity_poly.pdbx_seq_one_letter_code
_entity_poly.pdbx_strand_id
1 'polypeptide(L)'
;MWEALIFLAHRKLPNITVLIDLNGLQGFGSTREVASMHELGQRLQGFGLPVIQVDGHDHQAIIAAARAHPGAVIVLHTVKGKGVSFMENRMEWHYLPLSADQYRGAVDEIAQCAGRGDT
;
A
#
# COMPACT_ATOMS: atom_id res chain seq x y z
N MET A 1 1.77 -0.99 -15.80
CA MET A 1 1.54 -2.02 -14.74
C MET A 1 0.88 -3.29 -15.29
N TRP A 2 -0.23 -3.21 -16.00
CA TRP A 2 -0.97 -4.40 -16.50
C TRP A 2 -0.13 -5.27 -17.43
N GLU A 3 0.65 -4.69 -18.32
CA GLU A 3 1.57 -5.37 -19.23
C GLU A 3 2.63 -6.17 -18.48
N ALA A 4 3.13 -5.63 -17.36
CA ALA A 4 4.08 -6.35 -16.52
C ALA A 4 3.45 -7.60 -15.88
N LEU A 5 2.19 -7.53 -15.44
CA LEU A 5 1.47 -8.69 -14.89
C LEU A 5 1.22 -9.76 -15.94
N ILE A 6 0.85 -9.38 -17.17
CA ILE A 6 0.72 -10.29 -18.31
C ILE A 6 2.05 -11.02 -18.56
N PHE A 7 3.15 -10.27 -18.57
CA PHE A 7 4.49 -10.82 -18.77
C PHE A 7 4.89 -11.80 -17.66
N LEU A 8 4.68 -11.42 -16.40
CA LEU A 8 4.98 -12.26 -15.24
C LEU A 8 4.19 -13.58 -15.27
N ALA A 9 2.89 -13.51 -15.56
CA ALA A 9 2.03 -14.68 -15.68
C ALA A 9 2.49 -15.59 -16.84
N HIS A 10 2.77 -15.01 -17.99
CA HIS A 10 3.24 -15.75 -19.18
C HIS A 10 4.58 -16.44 -18.93
N ARG A 11 5.54 -15.75 -18.32
CA ARG A 11 6.90 -16.26 -18.08
C ARG A 11 7.03 -17.11 -16.83
N LYS A 12 5.99 -17.14 -15.97
CA LYS A 12 5.96 -17.89 -14.71
C LYS A 12 7.20 -17.61 -13.85
N LEU A 13 7.43 -16.34 -13.54
CA LEU A 13 8.62 -15.87 -12.81
C LEU A 13 8.39 -15.91 -11.29
N PRO A 14 8.78 -16.98 -10.58
CA PRO A 14 8.53 -17.10 -9.14
C PRO A 14 9.45 -16.23 -8.28
N ASN A 15 10.50 -15.70 -8.87
CA ASN A 15 11.49 -14.86 -8.19
C ASN A 15 11.13 -13.36 -8.17
N ILE A 16 9.94 -13.00 -8.66
CA ILE A 16 9.45 -11.62 -8.67
C ILE A 16 8.16 -11.55 -7.90
N THR A 17 8.15 -10.82 -6.80
CA THR A 17 6.94 -10.48 -6.05
C THR A 17 6.54 -9.04 -6.37
N VAL A 18 5.26 -8.84 -6.67
CA VAL A 18 4.71 -7.50 -6.95
C VAL A 18 3.98 -7.01 -5.71
N LEU A 19 4.35 -5.85 -5.20
CA LEU A 19 3.66 -5.17 -4.12
C LEU A 19 2.83 -4.02 -4.69
N ILE A 20 1.54 -3.97 -4.35
CA ILE A 20 0.64 -2.89 -4.75
C ILE A 20 0.13 -2.18 -3.51
N ASP A 21 0.55 -0.94 -3.32
CA ASP A 21 0.02 -0.05 -2.27
C ASP A 21 -1.39 0.42 -2.66
N LEU A 22 -2.39 0.01 -1.90
CA LEU A 22 -3.79 0.37 -2.09
C LEU A 22 -4.27 1.23 -0.91
N ASN A 23 -4.01 2.53 -0.98
CA ASN A 23 -4.35 3.49 0.07
C ASN A 23 -5.70 4.19 -0.14
N GLY A 24 -6.46 3.83 -1.17
CA GLY A 24 -7.78 4.38 -1.45
C GLY A 24 -7.79 5.80 -2.03
N LEU A 25 -6.62 6.43 -2.22
CA LEU A 25 -6.50 7.80 -2.71
C LEU A 25 -5.70 7.86 -4.01
N GLN A 26 -5.94 8.93 -4.76
CA GLN A 26 -5.16 9.31 -5.94
C GLN A 26 -5.17 10.83 -6.10
N GLY A 27 -4.38 11.37 -7.04
CA GLY A 27 -4.12 12.81 -7.16
C GLY A 27 -5.34 13.75 -7.25
N PHE A 28 -6.54 13.23 -7.52
CA PHE A 28 -7.77 14.03 -7.69
C PHE A 28 -8.91 13.63 -6.75
N GLY A 29 -8.68 12.76 -5.79
CA GLY A 29 -9.68 12.31 -4.83
C GLY A 29 -9.56 10.84 -4.45
N SER A 30 -10.65 10.25 -3.98
CA SER A 30 -10.67 8.83 -3.68
C SER A 30 -10.60 7.99 -4.95
N THR A 31 -9.97 6.81 -4.87
CA THR A 31 -9.96 5.88 -5.99
C THR A 31 -11.37 5.42 -6.36
N ARG A 32 -12.33 5.48 -5.44
CA ARG A 32 -13.72 5.11 -5.68
C ARG A 32 -14.43 6.11 -6.60
N GLU A 33 -14.14 7.40 -6.45
CA GLU A 33 -14.80 8.48 -7.19
C GLU A 33 -14.16 8.72 -8.55
N VAL A 34 -12.85 8.65 -8.64
CA VAL A 34 -12.12 9.04 -9.87
C VAL A 34 -11.89 7.85 -10.80
N ALA A 35 -11.37 6.74 -10.29
CA ALA A 35 -11.17 5.50 -11.05
C ALA A 35 -11.25 4.31 -10.10
N SER A 36 -12.43 3.69 -10.01
CA SER A 36 -12.69 2.66 -9.02
C SER A 36 -11.70 1.51 -9.08
N MET A 37 -10.99 1.31 -7.98
CA MET A 37 -10.18 0.12 -7.71
C MET A 37 -10.95 -0.93 -6.90
N HIS A 38 -12.29 -0.83 -6.90
CA HIS A 38 -13.14 -1.83 -6.29
C HIS A 38 -12.83 -3.20 -6.89
N GLU A 39 -12.77 -4.23 -6.05
CA GLU A 39 -12.44 -5.60 -6.49
C GLU A 39 -11.08 -5.74 -7.19
N LEU A 40 -10.10 -4.88 -6.85
CA LEU A 40 -8.77 -4.96 -7.45
C LEU A 40 -8.17 -6.36 -7.33
N GLY A 41 -8.34 -7.03 -6.19
CA GLY A 41 -7.87 -8.39 -5.98
C GLY A 41 -8.42 -9.37 -7.02
N GLN A 42 -9.72 -9.33 -7.30
CA GLN A 42 -10.36 -10.20 -8.30
C GLN A 42 -9.87 -9.88 -9.72
N ARG A 43 -9.71 -8.60 -10.05
CA ARG A 43 -9.16 -8.19 -11.36
C ARG A 43 -7.74 -8.69 -11.56
N LEU A 44 -6.91 -8.66 -10.51
CA LEU A 44 -5.54 -9.17 -10.54
C LEU A 44 -5.49 -10.69 -10.66
N GLN A 45 -6.40 -11.42 -10.01
CA GLN A 45 -6.52 -12.88 -10.15
C GLN A 45 -6.79 -13.29 -11.60
N GLY A 46 -7.49 -12.46 -12.38
CA GLY A 46 -7.75 -12.68 -13.80
C GLY A 46 -6.49 -12.81 -14.67
N PHE A 47 -5.31 -12.39 -14.20
CA PHE A 47 -4.03 -12.61 -14.87
C PHE A 47 -3.44 -14.02 -14.63
N GLY A 48 -4.06 -14.82 -13.74
CA GLY A 48 -3.56 -16.17 -13.41
C GLY A 48 -2.38 -16.17 -12.44
N LEU A 49 -2.14 -15.05 -11.74
CA LEU A 49 -1.14 -14.93 -10.67
C LEU A 49 -1.79 -15.16 -9.30
N PRO A 50 -1.07 -15.73 -8.31
CA PRO A 50 -1.52 -15.71 -6.94
C PRO A 50 -1.68 -14.27 -6.45
N VAL A 51 -2.82 -13.95 -5.82
CA VAL A 51 -3.09 -12.61 -5.27
C VAL A 51 -3.41 -12.73 -3.80
N ILE A 52 -2.60 -12.07 -2.98
CA ILE A 52 -2.72 -12.05 -1.52
C ILE A 52 -3.03 -10.63 -1.09
N GLN A 53 -3.93 -10.46 -0.14
CA GLN A 53 -4.25 -9.14 0.42
C GLN A 53 -3.89 -9.13 1.89
N VAL A 54 -3.15 -8.11 2.33
CA VAL A 54 -2.69 -7.97 3.72
C VAL A 54 -2.85 -6.52 4.19
N ASP A 55 -2.80 -6.33 5.50
CA ASP A 55 -2.57 -5.01 6.07
C ASP A 55 -1.16 -4.53 5.68
N GLY A 56 -1.08 -3.42 4.96
CA GLY A 56 0.18 -2.86 4.48
C GLY A 56 1.00 -2.17 5.59
N HIS A 57 0.47 -2.07 6.81
CA HIS A 57 1.20 -1.59 7.99
C HIS A 57 1.71 -2.73 8.88
N ASP A 58 1.33 -3.98 8.60
CA ASP A 58 1.85 -5.16 9.27
C ASP A 58 3.04 -5.75 8.47
N HIS A 59 4.25 -5.39 8.88
CA HIS A 59 5.47 -5.86 8.24
C HIS A 59 5.63 -7.39 8.31
N GLN A 60 5.16 -8.03 9.39
CA GLN A 60 5.25 -9.48 9.54
C GLN A 60 4.30 -10.20 8.58
N ALA A 61 3.09 -9.68 8.41
CA ALA A 61 2.14 -10.20 7.43
C ALA A 61 2.68 -10.08 5.99
N ILE A 62 3.30 -8.94 5.64
CA ILE A 62 3.92 -8.74 4.32
C ILE A 62 5.04 -9.76 4.08
N ILE A 63 5.95 -9.92 5.05
CA ILE A 63 7.07 -10.87 4.95
C ILE A 63 6.56 -12.30 4.85
N ALA A 64 5.57 -12.67 5.67
CA ALA A 64 4.97 -13.99 5.65
C ALA A 64 4.31 -14.30 4.30
N ALA A 65 3.54 -13.36 3.76
CA ALA A 65 2.88 -13.50 2.45
C ALA A 65 3.92 -13.67 1.33
N ALA A 66 4.97 -12.84 1.30
CA ALA A 66 6.01 -12.91 0.28
C ALA A 66 6.78 -14.23 0.31
N ARG A 67 7.05 -14.77 1.50
CA ARG A 67 7.75 -16.06 1.67
C ARG A 67 6.87 -17.26 1.31
N ALA A 68 5.58 -17.21 1.69
CA ALA A 68 4.65 -18.30 1.45
C ALA A 68 4.20 -18.42 -0.02
N HIS A 69 4.24 -17.30 -0.77
CA HIS A 69 3.69 -17.22 -2.13
C HIS A 69 4.70 -16.60 -3.11
N PRO A 70 5.77 -17.31 -3.49
CA PRO A 70 6.72 -16.84 -4.49
C PRO A 70 6.03 -16.49 -5.81
N GLY A 71 6.33 -15.34 -6.38
CA GLY A 71 5.73 -14.89 -7.65
C GLY A 71 4.31 -14.30 -7.50
N ALA A 72 3.84 -14.07 -6.28
CA ALA A 72 2.54 -13.48 -6.04
C ALA A 72 2.49 -11.97 -6.28
N VAL A 73 1.28 -11.48 -6.48
CA VAL A 73 0.90 -10.08 -6.32
C VAL A 73 0.35 -9.90 -4.90
N ILE A 74 0.97 -9.06 -4.11
CA ILE A 74 0.54 -8.75 -2.75
C ILE A 74 -0.06 -7.34 -2.74
N VAL A 75 -1.34 -7.26 -2.44
CA VAL A 75 -2.07 -5.99 -2.29
C VAL A 75 -1.98 -5.56 -0.83
N LEU A 76 -1.36 -4.42 -0.61
CA LEU A 76 -1.14 -3.81 0.69
C LEU A 76 -2.24 -2.79 0.96
N HIS A 77 -3.15 -3.08 1.88
CA HIS A 77 -4.15 -2.11 2.32
C HIS A 77 -3.49 -1.15 3.31
N THR A 78 -3.33 0.10 2.90
CA THR A 78 -2.63 1.12 3.68
C THR A 78 -3.51 2.33 3.96
N VAL A 79 -3.09 3.11 4.94
CA VAL A 79 -3.63 4.44 5.23
C VAL A 79 -2.55 5.46 4.86
N LYS A 80 -2.82 6.31 3.85
CA LYS A 80 -1.91 7.39 3.50
C LYS A 80 -1.67 8.29 4.72
N GLY A 81 -0.39 8.58 5.03
CA GLY A 81 0.00 9.42 6.17
C GLY A 81 -0.13 8.74 7.53
N LYS A 82 -0.22 7.41 7.60
CA LYS A 82 -0.33 6.63 8.84
C LYS A 82 0.67 7.06 9.90
N GLY A 83 0.16 7.30 11.11
CA GLY A 83 0.97 7.70 12.27
C GLY A 83 1.12 9.21 12.45
N VAL A 84 0.58 10.03 11.53
CA VAL A 84 0.54 11.49 11.66
C VAL A 84 -0.90 11.97 11.50
N SER A 85 -1.52 12.39 12.59
CA SER A 85 -2.96 12.62 12.69
C SER A 85 -3.52 13.58 11.64
N PHE A 86 -2.81 14.66 11.32
CA PHE A 86 -3.24 15.64 10.33
C PHE A 86 -2.96 15.20 8.88
N MET A 87 -2.23 14.09 8.66
CA MET A 87 -1.90 13.57 7.33
C MET A 87 -2.75 12.36 6.92
N GLU A 88 -3.30 11.62 7.90
CA GLU A 88 -4.04 10.39 7.62
C GLU A 88 -5.25 10.63 6.70
N ASN A 89 -5.32 9.84 5.63
CA ASN A 89 -6.38 9.90 4.60
C ASN A 89 -6.55 11.28 3.95
N ARG A 90 -5.48 12.07 3.92
CA ARG A 90 -5.47 13.42 3.33
C ARG A 90 -4.70 13.44 2.04
N MET A 91 -5.38 13.79 0.96
CA MET A 91 -4.82 13.78 -0.39
C MET A 91 -3.83 14.93 -0.61
N GLU A 92 -4.04 16.07 0.01
CA GLU A 92 -3.18 17.26 -0.08
C GLU A 92 -1.72 17.00 0.27
N TRP A 93 -1.44 16.05 1.15
CA TRP A 93 -0.06 15.65 1.52
C TRP A 93 0.65 14.79 0.46
N HIS A 94 0.07 14.68 -0.71
CA HIS A 94 0.77 14.14 -1.87
C HIS A 94 1.75 15.15 -2.47
N TYR A 95 1.48 16.44 -2.31
CA TYR A 95 2.23 17.52 -2.96
C TYR A 95 2.48 18.75 -2.10
N LEU A 96 1.82 18.93 -0.95
CA LEU A 96 2.04 20.08 -0.09
C LEU A 96 3.31 19.90 0.76
N PRO A 97 4.14 20.94 0.89
CA PRO A 97 5.24 20.95 1.85
C PRO A 97 4.72 21.14 3.27
N LEU A 98 5.43 20.59 4.24
CA LEU A 98 5.17 20.83 5.65
C LEU A 98 5.71 22.19 6.10
N SER A 99 5.00 22.90 6.97
CA SER A 99 5.57 23.96 7.76
C SER A 99 6.53 23.41 8.83
N ALA A 100 7.39 24.26 9.40
CA ALA A 100 8.29 23.85 10.48
C ALA A 100 7.56 23.30 11.72
N ASP A 101 6.38 23.86 12.04
CA ASP A 101 5.57 23.40 13.17
C ASP A 101 4.91 22.06 12.88
N GLN A 102 4.37 21.87 11.67
CA GLN A 102 3.82 20.60 11.22
C GLN A 102 4.88 19.49 11.19
N TYR A 103 6.08 19.80 10.73
CA TYR A 103 7.20 18.85 10.75
C TYR A 103 7.52 18.39 12.18
N ARG A 104 7.66 19.35 13.13
CA ARG A 104 7.93 19.02 14.54
C ARG A 104 6.81 18.17 15.12
N GLY A 105 5.54 18.57 14.92
CA GLY A 105 4.40 17.79 15.39
C GLY A 105 4.34 16.37 14.84
N ALA A 106 4.62 16.19 13.54
CA ALA A 106 4.67 14.87 12.92
C ALA A 106 5.76 13.98 13.52
N VAL A 107 6.96 14.53 13.74
CA VAL A 107 8.07 13.78 14.38
C VAL A 107 7.68 13.36 15.80
N ASP A 108 7.07 14.25 16.57
CA ASP A 108 6.63 13.96 17.94
C ASP A 108 5.54 12.86 17.96
N GLU A 109 4.56 12.91 17.08
CA GLU A 109 3.53 11.86 16.96
C GLU A 109 4.14 10.49 16.64
N ILE A 110 5.04 10.42 15.66
CA ILE A 110 5.72 9.17 15.27
C ILE A 110 6.56 8.62 16.43
N ALA A 111 7.31 9.49 17.13
CA ALA A 111 8.12 9.07 18.27
C ALA A 111 7.26 8.50 19.42
N GLN A 112 6.07 9.09 19.67
CA GLN A 112 5.14 8.60 20.68
C GLN A 112 4.54 7.24 20.30
N CYS A 113 4.20 7.03 19.02
CA CYS A 113 3.71 5.72 18.53
C CYS A 113 4.78 4.64 18.67
N ALA A 114 6.02 4.93 18.29
CA ALA A 114 7.14 3.99 18.43
C ALA A 114 7.43 3.61 19.91
N GLY A 115 7.23 4.55 20.85
CA GLY A 115 7.44 4.30 22.28
C GLY A 115 6.32 3.51 22.98
N ARG A 116 5.15 3.34 22.35
CA ARG A 116 4.03 2.59 22.91
C ARG A 116 4.05 1.10 22.58
N GLY A 117 5.03 0.63 21.79
CA GLY A 117 5.24 -0.80 21.55
C GLY A 117 4.11 -1.47 20.77
N ASP A 118 3.38 -0.75 19.95
CA ASP A 118 2.46 -1.36 18.98
C ASP A 118 3.30 -1.99 17.86
N THR A 119 3.72 -3.21 18.15
CA THR A 119 4.31 -4.18 17.22
C THR A 119 3.21 -5.00 16.55
#